data_a44826f6dd76dea20de8acb863024943
#
_entry.id   a44826f6dd76dea20de8acb863024943
#
_cell.length_a   1.000
_cell.length_b   1.000
_cell.length_c   1.000
_cell.angle_alpha   90.00
_cell.angle_beta   90.00
_cell.angle_gamma   90.00
#
_symmetry.space_group_name_H-M   'P 1'
#
loop_
_entity.id
_entity.type
_entity.pdbx_description
1 polymer ?
#
loop_
_entity_poly.entity_id
_entity_poly.type
_entity_poly.pdbx_seq_one_letter_code
_entity_poly.pdbx_strand_id
1 'polypeptide(L)'
;PPLGTIGGSMLDIIFMDNVDADIERAQRIDHTLSLVAERRLGETSLRDIDVIALDPSEDIREIARRHAAEMPWTVRMLLRRLGVWGEDWRLPSYLMFEPGYCRALIELGYRDTLARSKELIAFISERSAAPK
;
A
#
# COMPACT_ATOMS: atom_id res chain seq x y z
N PRO A 1 -11.74 -24.64 1.06
CA PRO A 1 -10.69 -23.78 0.56
C PRO A 1 -9.33 -24.28 1.07
N PRO A 2 -8.31 -24.37 0.23
CA PRO A 2 -6.98 -24.80 0.66
C PRO A 2 -6.42 -23.82 1.72
N LEU A 3 -5.67 -24.34 2.69
CA LEU A 3 -5.08 -23.59 3.80
C LEU A 3 -4.29 -22.35 3.34
N GLY A 4 -3.77 -22.37 2.14
CA GLY A 4 -3.03 -21.26 1.55
C GLY A 4 -3.88 -20.08 1.12
N THR A 5 -5.10 -20.30 0.68
CA THR A 5 -6.05 -19.23 0.35
C THR A 5 -6.47 -18.50 1.63
N ILE A 6 -6.64 -19.24 2.73
CA ILE A 6 -6.95 -18.67 4.05
C ILE A 6 -5.75 -17.85 4.56
N GLY A 7 -4.53 -18.35 4.42
CA GLY A 7 -3.31 -17.65 4.84
C GLY A 7 -3.06 -16.37 4.04
N GLY A 8 -3.26 -16.39 2.72
CA GLY A 8 -3.16 -15.20 1.86
C GLY A 8 -4.18 -14.13 2.22
N SER A 9 -5.44 -14.53 2.43
CA SER A 9 -6.50 -13.61 2.84
C SER A 9 -6.28 -13.03 4.24
N MET A 10 -5.70 -13.80 5.19
CA MET A 10 -5.34 -13.28 6.51
C MET A 10 -4.23 -12.23 6.42
N LEU A 11 -3.23 -12.42 5.56
CA LEU A 11 -2.17 -11.43 5.36
C LEU A 11 -2.71 -10.15 4.71
N ASP A 12 -3.61 -10.25 3.74
CA ASP A 12 -4.28 -9.08 3.17
C ASP A 12 -5.04 -8.29 4.24
N ILE A 13 -5.83 -8.97 5.08
CA ILE A 13 -6.58 -8.32 6.17
C ILE A 13 -5.64 -7.64 7.16
N ILE A 14 -4.49 -8.24 7.47
CA ILE A 14 -3.55 -7.68 8.45
C ILE A 14 -2.78 -6.48 7.86
N PHE A 15 -2.42 -6.51 6.59
CA PHE A 15 -1.48 -5.53 6.00
C PHE A 15 -2.13 -4.51 5.07
N MET A 16 -3.27 -4.82 4.42
CA MET A 16 -3.87 -3.96 3.40
C MET A 16 -5.20 -3.32 3.85
N ASP A 17 -6.00 -4.03 4.64
CA ASP A 17 -7.37 -3.61 4.98
C ASP A 17 -7.40 -2.38 5.93
N ASN A 18 -6.34 -2.14 6.67
CA ASN A 18 -6.28 -1.03 7.62
C ASN A 18 -5.97 0.32 6.97
N VAL A 19 -5.20 0.35 5.88
CA VAL A 19 -4.75 1.60 5.25
C VAL A 19 -5.93 2.33 4.61
N ASP A 20 -6.75 1.63 3.83
CA ASP A 20 -7.93 2.21 3.18
C ASP A 20 -8.94 2.72 4.21
N ALA A 21 -9.17 1.95 5.28
CA ALA A 21 -10.04 2.35 6.39
C ALA A 21 -9.50 3.59 7.13
N ASP A 22 -8.19 3.71 7.30
CA ASP A 22 -7.57 4.85 7.96
C ASP A 22 -7.61 6.10 7.08
N ILE A 23 -7.43 5.97 5.76
CA ILE A 23 -7.60 7.06 4.79
C ILE A 23 -9.05 7.54 4.79
N GLU A 24 -10.03 6.63 4.72
CA GLU A 24 -11.45 6.98 4.77
C GLU A 24 -11.82 7.67 6.08
N ARG A 25 -11.27 7.21 7.21
CA ARG A 25 -11.47 7.84 8.51
C ARG A 25 -10.89 9.25 8.54
N ALA A 26 -9.69 9.47 8.02
CA ALA A 26 -9.09 10.80 7.92
C ALA A 26 -9.96 11.73 7.09
N GLN A 27 -10.39 11.32 5.90
CA GLN A 27 -11.27 12.09 5.03
C GLN A 27 -12.61 12.45 5.67
N ARG A 28 -13.20 11.53 6.46
CA ARG A 28 -14.44 11.81 7.21
C ARG A 28 -14.22 12.83 8.32
N ILE A 29 -13.08 12.78 9.01
CA ILE A 29 -12.72 13.76 10.03
C ILE A 29 -12.54 15.12 9.39
N ASP A 30 -11.81 15.24 8.29
CA ASP A 30 -11.58 16.47 7.57
C ASP A 30 -12.88 17.07 7.04
N HIS A 31 -13.76 16.25 6.48
CA HIS A 31 -15.09 16.70 6.07
C HIS A 31 -15.91 17.21 7.27
N THR A 32 -15.84 16.54 8.41
CA THR A 32 -16.53 16.99 9.63
C THR A 32 -15.96 18.31 10.15
N LEU A 33 -14.63 18.47 10.14
CA LEU A 33 -13.97 19.70 10.55
C LEU A 33 -14.33 20.87 9.63
N SER A 34 -14.48 20.65 8.33
CA SER A 34 -14.90 21.68 7.37
C SER A 34 -16.31 22.23 7.63
N LEU A 35 -17.16 21.45 8.30
CA LEU A 35 -18.52 21.84 8.69
C LEU A 35 -18.58 22.56 10.05
N VAL A 36 -17.50 22.54 10.82
CA VAL A 36 -17.42 23.18 12.14
C VAL A 36 -17.00 24.63 11.97
N ALA A 37 -17.76 25.56 12.58
CA ALA A 37 -17.39 26.96 12.55
C ALA A 37 -16.00 27.19 13.16
N GLU A 38 -15.18 28.04 12.53
CA GLU A 38 -13.77 28.34 12.93
C GLU A 38 -13.58 28.65 14.43
N ARG A 39 -14.59 29.25 15.05
CA ARG A 39 -14.60 29.58 16.50
C ARG A 39 -14.52 28.35 17.41
N ARG A 40 -14.92 27.15 16.92
CA ARG A 40 -14.91 25.91 17.71
C ARG A 40 -13.72 25.00 17.40
N LEU A 41 -12.99 25.29 16.33
CA LEU A 41 -11.79 24.52 15.96
C LEU A 41 -10.69 24.62 17.03
N GLY A 42 -10.57 25.76 17.70
CA GLY A 42 -9.63 25.94 18.81
C GLY A 42 -9.95 25.17 20.09
N GLU A 43 -11.16 24.60 20.21
CA GLU A 43 -11.59 23.80 21.37
C GLU A 43 -11.37 22.28 21.15
N THR A 44 -10.99 21.86 19.94
CA THR A 44 -10.76 20.47 19.61
C THR A 44 -9.27 20.18 19.45
N SER A 45 -8.83 18.98 19.86
CA SER A 45 -7.48 18.47 19.56
C SER A 45 -7.37 17.94 18.12
N LEU A 46 -8.43 17.97 17.35
CA LEU A 46 -8.48 17.52 15.97
C LEU A 46 -7.88 18.59 15.05
N ARG A 47 -7.11 18.15 14.08
CA ARG A 47 -6.53 18.99 13.04
C ARG A 47 -6.82 18.41 11.67
N ASP A 48 -6.90 19.26 10.68
CA ASP A 48 -6.96 18.87 9.28
C ASP A 48 -5.67 18.14 8.88
N ILE A 49 -5.79 17.00 8.23
CA ILE A 49 -4.67 16.15 7.79
C ILE A 49 -4.86 15.83 6.32
N ASP A 50 -4.13 16.54 5.47
CA ASP A 50 -4.07 16.18 4.06
C ASP A 50 -3.40 14.84 3.87
N VAL A 51 -4.04 13.96 3.10
CA VAL A 51 -3.54 12.63 2.76
C VAL A 51 -3.44 12.48 1.25
N ILE A 52 -2.28 12.06 0.77
CA ILE A 52 -2.09 11.64 -0.61
C ILE A 52 -1.75 10.16 -0.64
N ALA A 53 -2.57 9.37 -1.34
CA ALA A 53 -2.32 7.93 -1.55
C ALA A 53 -1.59 7.70 -2.88
N LEU A 54 -0.57 6.86 -2.84
CA LEU A 54 0.19 6.43 -4.01
C LEU A 54 0.03 4.92 -4.16
N ASP A 55 -0.83 4.52 -5.08
CA ASP A 55 -1.05 3.12 -5.40
C ASP A 55 -0.15 2.67 -6.54
N PRO A 56 0.37 1.44 -6.51
CA PRO A 56 1.14 0.88 -7.61
C PRO A 56 0.32 0.83 -8.90
N SER A 57 0.88 1.29 -10.01
CA SER A 57 0.22 1.25 -11.32
C SER A 57 0.16 -0.14 -11.95
N GLU A 58 0.90 -1.11 -11.39
CA GLU A 58 0.97 -2.49 -11.83
C GLU A 58 0.71 -3.44 -10.65
N ASP A 59 0.04 -4.58 -10.91
CA ASP A 59 -0.22 -5.58 -9.88
C ASP A 59 1.09 -6.23 -9.41
N ILE A 60 1.41 -6.05 -8.13
CA ILE A 60 2.60 -6.60 -7.46
C ILE A 60 2.66 -8.13 -7.60
N ARG A 61 1.51 -8.81 -7.62
CA ARG A 61 1.42 -10.27 -7.79
C ARG A 61 1.89 -10.70 -9.18
N GLU A 62 1.61 -9.91 -10.19
CA GLU A 62 2.07 -10.17 -11.55
C GLU A 62 3.59 -9.98 -11.66
N ILE A 63 4.15 -8.99 -10.95
CA ILE A 63 5.60 -8.82 -10.85
C ILE A 63 6.23 -10.03 -10.15
N ALA A 64 5.66 -10.47 -9.02
CA ALA A 64 6.13 -11.67 -8.31
C ALA A 64 6.09 -12.92 -9.20
N ARG A 65 5.04 -13.10 -9.99
CA ARG A 65 4.92 -14.21 -10.94
C ARG A 65 6.04 -14.21 -11.98
N ARG A 66 6.40 -13.04 -12.51
CA ARG A 66 7.50 -12.91 -13.48
C ARG A 66 8.86 -13.26 -12.88
N HIS A 67 9.05 -13.01 -11.59
CA HIS A 67 10.29 -13.31 -10.86
C HIS A 67 10.27 -14.65 -10.10
N ALA A 68 9.24 -15.47 -10.29
CA ALA A 68 9.04 -16.74 -9.60
C ALA A 68 10.26 -17.70 -9.67
N ALA A 69 11.03 -17.63 -10.75
CA ALA A 69 12.20 -18.47 -10.94
C ALA A 69 13.37 -18.11 -10.00
N GLU A 70 13.41 -16.89 -9.50
CA GLU A 70 14.47 -16.42 -8.61
C GLU A 70 14.31 -16.97 -7.18
N MET A 71 13.07 -17.32 -6.79
CA MET A 71 12.81 -17.87 -5.46
C MET A 71 13.51 -19.20 -5.25
N PRO A 72 14.16 -19.45 -4.08
CA PRO A 72 14.82 -20.68 -3.77
C PRO A 72 13.92 -21.92 -3.97
N TRP A 73 14.47 -22.98 -4.53
CA TRP A 73 13.70 -24.18 -4.86
C TRP A 73 12.99 -24.80 -3.65
N THR A 74 13.60 -24.72 -2.47
CA THR A 74 13.04 -25.20 -1.20
C THR A 74 11.76 -24.46 -0.82
N VAL A 75 11.76 -23.15 -0.95
CA VAL A 75 10.59 -22.29 -0.69
C VAL A 75 9.50 -22.57 -1.73
N ARG A 76 9.86 -22.67 -3.01
CA ARG A 76 8.91 -23.04 -4.07
C ARG A 76 8.24 -24.39 -3.81
N MET A 77 9.03 -25.39 -3.37
CA MET A 77 8.50 -26.71 -3.04
C MET A 77 7.56 -26.68 -1.84
N LEU A 78 7.90 -25.90 -0.81
CA LEU A 78 7.04 -25.71 0.35
C LEU A 78 5.71 -25.07 -0.05
N LEU A 79 5.74 -23.96 -0.79
CA LEU A 79 4.55 -23.24 -1.25
C LEU A 79 3.66 -24.12 -2.16
N ARG A 80 4.25 -24.96 -3.00
CA ARG A 80 3.50 -25.96 -3.80
C ARG A 80 2.81 -26.99 -2.92
N ARG A 81 3.47 -27.48 -1.87
CA ARG A 81 2.87 -28.45 -0.94
C ARG A 81 1.73 -27.85 -0.12
N LEU A 82 1.82 -26.55 0.18
CA LEU A 82 0.77 -25.79 0.87
C LEU A 82 -0.39 -25.39 -0.07
N GLY A 83 -0.29 -25.66 -1.38
CA GLY A 83 -1.31 -25.34 -2.37
C GLY A 83 -1.45 -23.85 -2.68
N VAL A 84 -0.42 -23.03 -2.37
CA VAL A 84 -0.41 -21.57 -2.61
C VAL A 84 0.40 -21.15 -3.82
N TRP A 85 1.02 -22.09 -4.50
CA TRP A 85 1.79 -21.82 -5.69
C TRP A 85 0.91 -21.92 -6.93
N GLY A 86 0.71 -20.81 -7.63
CA GLY A 86 0.12 -20.78 -8.96
C GLY A 86 -1.33 -20.28 -9.08
N GLU A 87 -2.14 -20.26 -8.02
CA GLU A 87 -3.52 -19.77 -8.09
C GLU A 87 -3.63 -18.29 -7.74
N ASP A 88 -3.07 -17.90 -6.62
CA ASP A 88 -3.07 -16.53 -6.16
C ASP A 88 -1.67 -16.17 -5.66
N TRP A 89 -0.98 -15.30 -6.38
CA TRP A 89 0.40 -14.89 -6.09
C TRP A 89 0.54 -13.98 -4.86
N ARG A 90 -0.52 -13.83 -4.05
CA ARG A 90 -0.50 -12.99 -2.84
C ARG A 90 0.57 -13.45 -1.86
N LEU A 91 0.46 -14.67 -1.33
CA LEU A 91 1.43 -15.17 -0.36
C LEU A 91 2.86 -15.24 -0.93
N PRO A 92 3.10 -15.73 -2.16
CA PRO A 92 4.43 -15.64 -2.76
C PRO A 92 4.96 -14.21 -2.86
N SER A 93 4.15 -13.20 -3.22
CA SER A 93 4.60 -11.82 -3.34
C SER A 93 5.07 -11.21 -2.01
N TYR A 94 4.46 -11.60 -0.90
CA TYR A 94 4.89 -11.18 0.44
C TYR A 94 6.18 -11.86 0.92
N LEU A 95 6.45 -13.06 0.44
CA LEU A 95 7.62 -13.85 0.87
C LEU A 95 8.82 -13.69 -0.07
N MET A 96 8.65 -13.00 -1.18
CA MET A 96 9.70 -12.83 -2.18
C MET A 96 10.55 -11.59 -1.88
N PHE A 97 11.83 -11.81 -1.63
CA PHE A 97 12.82 -10.77 -1.36
C PHE A 97 14.07 -10.91 -2.26
N GLU A 98 13.92 -11.60 -3.38
CA GLU A 98 15.00 -11.79 -4.35
C GLU A 98 15.37 -10.47 -5.03
N PRO A 99 16.66 -10.27 -5.36
CA PRO A 99 17.15 -9.00 -5.86
C PRO A 99 16.46 -8.48 -7.13
N GLY A 100 16.08 -9.36 -8.04
CA GLY A 100 15.36 -8.99 -9.27
C GLY A 100 13.97 -8.48 -8.98
N TYR A 101 13.22 -9.20 -8.14
CA TYR A 101 11.89 -8.80 -7.70
C TYR A 101 11.92 -7.46 -6.95
N CYS A 102 12.81 -7.31 -5.95
CA CYS A 102 12.92 -6.06 -5.20
C CYS A 102 13.28 -4.88 -6.10
N ARG A 103 14.19 -5.08 -7.06
CA ARG A 103 14.54 -4.05 -8.04
C ARG A 103 13.35 -3.65 -8.90
N ALA A 104 12.56 -4.61 -9.38
CA ALA A 104 11.36 -4.33 -10.16
C ALA A 104 10.33 -3.51 -9.36
N LEU A 105 10.15 -3.81 -8.06
CA LEU A 105 9.28 -3.01 -7.19
C LEU A 105 9.79 -1.59 -6.97
N ILE A 106 11.10 -1.42 -6.77
CA ILE A 106 11.72 -0.09 -6.63
C ILE A 106 11.55 0.72 -7.92
N GLU A 107 11.77 0.11 -9.09
CA GLU A 107 11.60 0.76 -10.40
C GLU A 107 10.13 1.15 -10.65
N LEU A 108 9.19 0.29 -10.25
CA LEU A 108 7.76 0.59 -10.31
C LEU A 108 7.45 1.82 -9.44
N GLY A 109 7.80 1.80 -8.17
CA GLY A 109 7.54 2.90 -7.25
C GLY A 109 8.19 4.23 -7.70
N TYR A 110 9.41 4.16 -8.24
CA TYR A 110 10.08 5.33 -8.80
C TYR A 110 9.35 5.91 -10.02
N ARG A 111 8.93 5.06 -10.96
CA ARG A 111 8.18 5.44 -12.14
C ARG A 111 6.84 6.08 -11.78
N ASP A 112 6.11 5.44 -10.87
CA ASP A 112 4.77 5.89 -10.44
C ASP A 112 4.86 7.22 -9.69
N THR A 113 5.86 7.39 -8.83
CA THR A 113 6.16 8.66 -8.15
C THR A 113 6.50 9.77 -9.13
N LEU A 114 7.32 9.51 -10.14
CA LEU A 114 7.64 10.49 -11.17
C LEU A 114 6.43 10.88 -12.01
N ALA A 115 5.56 9.94 -12.33
CA ALA A 115 4.32 10.21 -13.08
C ALA A 115 3.40 11.18 -12.34
N ARG A 116 3.39 11.15 -11.00
CA ARG A 116 2.60 12.04 -10.13
C ARG A 116 3.43 13.17 -9.48
N SER A 117 4.63 13.44 -9.99
CA SER A 117 5.59 14.39 -9.39
C SER A 117 5.02 15.79 -9.18
N LYS A 118 4.23 16.31 -10.12
CA LYS A 118 3.59 17.63 -10.00
C LYS A 118 2.65 17.71 -8.81
N GLU A 119 1.83 16.69 -8.62
CA GLU A 119 0.87 16.58 -7.53
C GLU A 119 1.60 16.46 -6.18
N LEU A 120 2.64 15.63 -6.12
CA LEU A 120 3.46 15.47 -4.93
C LEU A 120 4.20 16.74 -4.54
N ILE A 121 4.76 17.46 -5.51
CA ILE A 121 5.45 18.73 -5.26
C ILE A 121 4.44 19.77 -4.75
N ALA A 122 3.25 19.87 -5.35
CA ALA A 122 2.20 20.77 -4.87
C ALA A 122 1.82 20.46 -3.42
N PHE A 123 1.55 19.20 -3.12
CA PHE A 123 1.20 18.70 -1.77
C PHE A 123 2.26 19.05 -0.72
N ILE A 124 3.56 18.84 -1.03
CA ILE A 124 4.65 19.16 -0.12
C ILE A 124 4.82 20.67 0.05
N SER A 125 4.66 21.45 -1.04
CA SER A 125 4.86 22.91 -1.05
C SER A 125 3.77 23.63 -0.26
N GLU A 126 2.51 23.21 -0.37
CA GLU A 126 1.39 23.76 0.39
C GLU A 126 1.58 23.58 1.90
N ARG A 127 2.05 22.41 2.33
CA ARG A 127 2.36 22.15 3.74
C ARG A 127 3.57 22.91 4.27
N SER A 128 4.54 23.20 3.41
CA SER A 128 5.71 24.00 3.82
C SER A 128 5.38 25.48 4.01
N ALA A 129 4.31 25.97 3.39
CA ALA A 129 3.85 27.35 3.49
C ALA A 129 2.84 27.59 4.63
N ALA A 130 2.32 26.53 5.26
CA ALA A 130 1.40 26.65 6.39
C ALA A 130 2.15 27.15 7.64
N PRO A 131 1.75 28.27 8.28
CA PRO A 131 2.37 28.76 9.50
C PRO A 131 2.15 27.74 10.64
N LYS A 132 3.20 27.56 11.46
CA LYS A 132 3.16 26.72 12.67
C LYS A 132 2.23 27.29 13.72
#